data_7be579522de68d545d496d18c6c155d4
#
_entry.id   7be579522de68d545d496d18c6c155d4
#
_cell.length_a   1.000
_cell.length_b   1.000
_cell.length_c   1.000
_cell.angle_alpha   90.00
_cell.angle_beta   90.00
_cell.angle_gamma   90.00
#
_symmetry.space_group_name_H-M   'P 1'
#
loop_
_entity.id
_entity.type
_entity.pdbx_description
1 polymer ?
#
loop_
_entity_poly.entity_id
_entity_poly.type
_entity_poly.pdbx_seq_one_letter_code
_entity_poly.pdbx_strand_id
1 'polypeptide(L)'
;MKNRLLILGAGQYGQVVSEIAAEMGNFEKIAFLDDALPDIAIGKFDSYMEHTKEFNMAIVALGNSQLRLHWMEKLKAAGYEFPVLIHPRACASPSAQIGEGTVVEPMAVIQPGVQVGKGCLVCANTVLKHNCVVSDGCYIDCNSTVMPEATVPEGTRVNSNSVYFFRN
;
A
#
# COMPACT_ATOMS: atom_id res chain seq x y z
N MET A 1 16.00 4.81 -15.76
CA MET A 1 14.63 4.99 -16.34
C MET A 1 13.85 5.85 -15.37
N LYS A 2 12.96 6.70 -15.90
CA LYS A 2 12.03 7.44 -15.00
C LYS A 2 10.92 6.48 -14.56
N ASN A 3 10.51 6.54 -13.29
CA ASN A 3 9.52 5.66 -12.72
C ASN A 3 8.12 6.01 -13.27
N ARG A 4 7.38 5.01 -13.71
CA ARG A 4 5.99 5.12 -14.18
C ARG A 4 5.15 4.10 -13.44
N LEU A 5 4.11 4.56 -12.76
CA LEU A 5 3.30 3.79 -11.84
C LEU A 5 1.96 3.38 -12.45
N LEU A 6 1.67 2.10 -12.45
CA LEU A 6 0.37 1.54 -12.79
C LEU A 6 -0.37 1.16 -11.50
N ILE A 7 -1.57 1.72 -11.30
CA ILE A 7 -2.40 1.46 -10.13
C ILE A 7 -3.52 0.50 -10.53
N LEU A 8 -3.63 -0.65 -9.89
CA LEU A 8 -4.76 -1.56 -10.05
C LEU A 8 -5.86 -1.16 -9.05
N GLY A 9 -6.99 -0.71 -9.58
CA GLY A 9 -8.10 -0.12 -8.84
C GLY A 9 -8.15 1.40 -9.00
N ALA A 10 -9.16 1.90 -9.72
CA ALA A 10 -9.42 3.33 -9.94
C ALA A 10 -10.54 3.90 -9.06
N GLY A 11 -11.08 3.07 -8.14
CA GLY A 11 -12.11 3.48 -7.19
C GLY A 11 -11.62 4.52 -6.18
N GLN A 12 -12.43 4.82 -5.16
CA GLN A 12 -12.12 5.86 -4.17
C GLN A 12 -10.74 5.68 -3.53
N TYR A 13 -10.37 4.45 -3.16
CA TYR A 13 -9.05 4.19 -2.58
C TYR A 13 -7.92 4.33 -3.62
N GLY A 14 -8.16 3.96 -4.86
CA GLY A 14 -7.21 4.18 -5.95
C GLY A 14 -6.88 5.65 -6.15
N GLN A 15 -7.87 6.54 -6.01
CA GLN A 15 -7.64 7.99 -6.06
C GLN A 15 -6.74 8.46 -4.90
N VAL A 16 -6.97 7.98 -3.67
CA VAL A 16 -6.09 8.27 -2.52
C VAL A 16 -4.65 7.85 -2.81
N VAL A 17 -4.46 6.64 -3.32
CA VAL A 17 -3.12 6.11 -3.68
C VAL A 17 -2.46 6.95 -4.77
N SER A 18 -3.22 7.38 -5.77
CA SER A 18 -2.73 8.24 -6.86
C SER A 18 -2.27 9.61 -6.35
N GLU A 19 -3.02 10.22 -5.45
CA GLU A 19 -2.65 11.52 -4.84
C GLU A 19 -1.38 11.39 -3.99
N ILE A 20 -1.25 10.31 -3.20
CA ILE A 20 -0.02 10.03 -2.44
C ILE A 20 1.18 9.91 -3.40
N ALA A 21 1.04 9.13 -4.46
CA ALA A 21 2.11 8.94 -5.45
C ALA A 21 2.48 10.27 -6.14
N ALA A 22 1.49 11.12 -6.45
CA ALA A 22 1.72 12.43 -7.03
C ALA A 22 2.44 13.38 -6.05
N GLU A 23 2.04 13.41 -4.78
CA GLU A 23 2.70 14.25 -3.75
C GLU A 23 4.14 13.79 -3.45
N MET A 24 4.47 12.52 -3.61
CA MET A 24 5.85 12.02 -3.52
C MET A 24 6.75 12.57 -4.63
N GLY A 25 6.19 12.94 -5.79
CA GLY A 25 6.94 13.54 -6.90
C GLY A 25 7.93 12.61 -7.61
N ASN A 26 7.87 11.31 -7.37
CA ASN A 26 8.86 10.33 -7.85
C ASN A 26 8.44 9.62 -9.15
N PHE A 27 7.23 9.91 -9.66
CA PHE A 27 6.67 9.24 -10.83
C PHE A 27 6.45 10.23 -11.97
N GLU A 28 6.94 9.87 -13.17
CA GLU A 28 6.72 10.66 -14.40
C GLU A 28 5.29 10.50 -14.93
N LYS A 29 4.72 9.32 -14.74
CA LYS A 29 3.37 8.97 -15.20
C LYS A 29 2.68 8.07 -14.18
N ILE A 30 1.41 8.33 -13.93
CA ILE A 30 0.51 7.51 -13.11
C ILE A 30 -0.71 7.20 -13.95
N ALA A 31 -1.13 5.92 -13.99
CA ALA A 31 -2.34 5.49 -14.69
C ALA A 31 -3.03 4.37 -13.93
N PHE A 32 -4.27 4.08 -14.28
CA PHE A 32 -5.09 3.07 -13.63
C PHE A 32 -5.46 1.93 -14.57
N LEU A 33 -5.60 0.73 -14.00
CA LEU A 33 -6.40 -0.36 -14.55
C LEU A 33 -7.61 -0.59 -13.65
N ASP A 34 -8.78 -0.75 -14.27
CA ASP A 34 -10.03 -1.03 -13.53
C ASP A 34 -11.06 -1.67 -14.46
N ASP A 35 -11.78 -2.67 -13.95
CA ASP A 35 -12.79 -3.39 -14.74
C ASP A 35 -14.12 -2.64 -14.86
N ALA A 36 -14.39 -1.70 -13.93
CA ALA A 36 -15.67 -1.00 -13.80
C ALA A 36 -15.62 0.49 -14.16
N LEU A 37 -14.44 1.09 -14.29
CA LEU A 37 -14.26 2.54 -14.47
C LEU A 37 -13.47 2.89 -15.75
N PRO A 38 -14.02 2.58 -16.95
CA PRO A 38 -13.31 2.75 -18.21
C PRO A 38 -13.01 4.22 -18.57
N ASP A 39 -13.73 5.18 -17.99
CA ASP A 39 -13.50 6.62 -18.23
C ASP A 39 -12.22 7.14 -17.54
N ILE A 40 -11.72 6.41 -16.52
CA ILE A 40 -10.54 6.77 -15.73
C ILE A 40 -9.37 5.84 -16.05
N ALA A 41 -9.65 4.55 -16.22
CA ALA A 41 -8.65 3.51 -16.44
C ALA A 41 -8.23 3.43 -17.91
N ILE A 42 -6.94 3.12 -18.13
CA ILE A 42 -6.39 2.88 -19.49
C ILE A 42 -6.67 1.45 -20.00
N GLY A 43 -7.22 0.59 -19.15
CA GLY A 43 -7.57 -0.79 -19.48
C GLY A 43 -8.14 -1.54 -18.28
N LYS A 44 -8.50 -2.80 -18.50
CA LYS A 44 -8.97 -3.72 -17.46
C LYS A 44 -7.80 -4.32 -16.68
N PHE A 45 -8.07 -4.95 -15.53
CA PHE A 45 -7.04 -5.61 -14.73
C PHE A 45 -6.23 -6.62 -15.56
N ASP A 46 -6.89 -7.47 -16.34
CA ASP A 46 -6.21 -8.52 -17.10
C ASP A 46 -5.36 -7.99 -18.28
N SER A 47 -5.48 -6.70 -18.65
CA SER A 47 -4.61 -6.08 -19.65
C SER A 47 -3.23 -5.66 -19.13
N TYR A 48 -2.89 -5.93 -17.85
CA TYR A 48 -1.63 -5.50 -17.24
C TYR A 48 -0.37 -5.89 -18.04
N MET A 49 -0.39 -7.04 -18.73
CA MET A 49 0.73 -7.49 -19.56
C MET A 49 1.03 -6.56 -20.74
N GLU A 50 0.01 -5.88 -21.26
CA GLU A 50 0.14 -4.97 -22.42
C GLU A 50 0.88 -3.68 -22.05
N HIS A 51 0.93 -3.37 -20.74
CA HIS A 51 1.50 -2.13 -20.21
C HIS A 51 2.93 -2.26 -19.66
N THR A 52 3.53 -3.46 -19.67
CA THR A 52 4.88 -3.72 -19.11
C THR A 52 6.01 -2.95 -19.79
N LYS A 53 5.82 -2.52 -21.06
CA LYS A 53 6.80 -1.70 -21.77
C LYS A 53 6.73 -0.23 -21.39
N GLU A 54 5.59 0.22 -20.90
CA GLU A 54 5.34 1.62 -20.59
C GLU A 54 5.48 1.90 -19.07
N PHE A 55 5.03 0.99 -18.23
CA PHE A 55 5.08 1.11 -16.77
C PHE A 55 6.03 0.08 -16.18
N ASN A 56 6.95 0.52 -15.36
CA ASN A 56 7.92 -0.35 -14.68
C ASN A 56 7.53 -0.66 -13.23
N MET A 57 6.62 0.13 -12.65
CA MET A 57 6.14 -0.06 -11.28
C MET A 57 4.63 -0.25 -11.22
N ALA A 58 4.17 -1.00 -10.23
CA ALA A 58 2.76 -1.19 -9.98
C ALA A 58 2.42 -1.11 -8.49
N ILE A 59 1.18 -0.74 -8.19
CA ILE A 59 0.59 -0.78 -6.86
C ILE A 59 -0.84 -1.32 -6.96
N VAL A 60 -1.29 -2.10 -5.97
CA VAL A 60 -2.64 -2.65 -5.97
C VAL A 60 -3.49 -1.93 -4.92
N ALA A 61 -4.43 -1.10 -5.38
CA ALA A 61 -5.28 -0.26 -4.55
C ALA A 61 -6.64 -0.91 -4.24
N LEU A 62 -6.62 -2.15 -3.77
CA LEU A 62 -7.81 -2.93 -3.43
C LEU A 62 -7.91 -3.16 -1.92
N GLY A 63 -9.08 -2.90 -1.34
CA GLY A 63 -9.33 -3.08 0.10
C GLY A 63 -9.30 -4.55 0.55
N ASN A 64 -9.68 -5.48 -0.33
CA ASN A 64 -9.62 -6.91 -0.03
C ASN A 64 -8.17 -7.40 -0.02
N SER A 65 -7.71 -7.89 1.11
CA SER A 65 -6.34 -8.32 1.37
C SER A 65 -5.89 -9.47 0.46
N GLN A 66 -6.69 -10.54 0.39
CA GLN A 66 -6.36 -11.70 -0.43
C GLN A 66 -6.28 -11.35 -1.92
N LEU A 67 -7.23 -10.56 -2.40
CA LEU A 67 -7.25 -10.11 -3.80
C LEU A 67 -6.07 -9.18 -4.09
N ARG A 68 -5.72 -8.31 -3.15
CA ARG A 68 -4.56 -7.41 -3.27
C ARG A 68 -3.25 -8.19 -3.40
N LEU A 69 -3.00 -9.15 -2.49
CA LEU A 69 -1.80 -9.99 -2.54
C LEU A 69 -1.76 -10.86 -3.79
N HIS A 70 -2.89 -11.45 -4.21
CA HIS A 70 -2.99 -12.23 -5.43
C HIS A 70 -2.59 -11.42 -6.68
N TRP A 71 -3.09 -10.18 -6.82
CA TRP A 71 -2.70 -9.33 -7.94
C TRP A 71 -1.24 -8.89 -7.86
N MET A 72 -0.69 -8.67 -6.66
CA MET A 72 0.73 -8.40 -6.51
C MET A 72 1.59 -9.55 -7.05
N GLU A 73 1.24 -10.80 -6.79
CA GLU A 73 1.96 -11.97 -7.31
C GLU A 73 1.92 -12.02 -8.85
N LYS A 74 0.76 -11.81 -9.46
CA LYS A 74 0.62 -11.76 -10.92
C LYS A 74 1.46 -10.68 -11.56
N LEU A 75 1.40 -9.46 -11.02
CA LEU A 75 2.16 -8.32 -11.52
C LEU A 75 3.67 -8.53 -11.33
N LYS A 76 4.10 -9.11 -10.21
CA LYS A 76 5.51 -9.44 -9.96
C LYS A 76 6.04 -10.46 -10.97
N ALA A 77 5.25 -11.48 -11.28
CA ALA A 77 5.59 -12.47 -12.30
C ALA A 77 5.70 -11.84 -13.71
N ALA A 78 5.00 -10.74 -13.98
CA ALA A 78 5.08 -9.97 -15.22
C ALA A 78 6.26 -8.98 -15.25
N GLY A 79 7.03 -8.87 -14.15
CA GLY A 79 8.23 -8.02 -14.08
C GLY A 79 7.99 -6.61 -13.52
N TYR A 80 6.82 -6.31 -12.98
CA TYR A 80 6.61 -5.05 -12.28
C TYR A 80 7.34 -5.00 -10.93
N GLU A 81 7.92 -3.85 -10.60
CA GLU A 81 8.45 -3.53 -9.29
C GLU A 81 7.36 -2.89 -8.41
N PHE A 82 7.41 -3.15 -7.11
CA PHE A 82 6.44 -2.57 -6.17
C PHE A 82 7.09 -1.51 -5.29
N PRO A 83 6.81 -0.22 -5.51
CA PRO A 83 7.28 0.82 -4.61
C PRO A 83 6.59 0.72 -3.25
N VAL A 84 7.26 1.20 -2.22
CA VAL A 84 6.61 1.59 -0.97
C VAL A 84 6.16 3.04 -1.15
N LEU A 85 4.86 3.30 -1.02
CA LEU A 85 4.33 4.65 -1.09
C LEU A 85 4.18 5.22 0.33
N ILE A 86 4.97 6.23 0.66
CA ILE A 86 4.90 6.91 1.95
C ILE A 86 4.56 8.37 1.69
N HIS A 87 3.38 8.79 2.14
CA HIS A 87 2.96 10.18 2.02
C HIS A 87 3.99 11.12 2.68
N PRO A 88 4.35 12.26 2.07
CA PRO A 88 5.36 13.20 2.63
C PRO A 88 5.05 13.72 4.05
N ARG A 89 3.77 13.72 4.44
CA ARG A 89 3.33 14.07 5.80
C ARG A 89 3.18 12.88 6.76
N ALA A 90 3.57 11.68 6.37
CA ALA A 90 3.71 10.57 7.30
C ALA A 90 5.06 10.65 8.02
N CYS A 91 5.13 10.16 9.25
CA CYS A 91 6.35 10.09 10.04
C CYS A 91 6.78 8.64 10.21
N ALA A 92 7.70 8.18 9.37
CA ALA A 92 8.26 6.84 9.46
C ALA A 92 9.69 6.90 10.02
N SER A 93 9.96 6.09 11.06
CA SER A 93 11.31 5.95 11.62
C SER A 93 12.28 5.38 10.58
N PRO A 94 13.54 5.87 10.51
CA PRO A 94 14.56 5.30 9.63
C PRO A 94 14.89 3.83 9.93
N SER A 95 14.61 3.36 11.15
CA SER A 95 14.82 1.95 11.53
C SER A 95 13.61 1.06 11.29
N ALA A 96 12.47 1.61 10.85
CA ALA A 96 11.33 0.82 10.45
C ALA A 96 11.59 0.10 9.12
N GLN A 97 11.11 -1.12 9.00
CA GLN A 97 11.14 -1.89 7.75
C GLN A 97 9.73 -1.95 7.17
N ILE A 98 9.58 -1.50 5.94
CA ILE A 98 8.27 -1.45 5.28
C ILE A 98 8.36 -2.22 3.95
N GLY A 99 7.54 -3.25 3.81
CA GLY A 99 7.54 -4.16 2.67
C GLY A 99 7.00 -3.54 1.39
N GLU A 100 7.41 -4.12 0.27
CA GLU A 100 7.01 -3.70 -1.09
C GLU A 100 5.49 -3.63 -1.26
N GLY A 101 5.01 -2.68 -2.04
CA GLY A 101 3.59 -2.52 -2.33
C GLY A 101 2.75 -1.99 -1.15
N THR A 102 3.39 -1.62 -0.05
CA THR A 102 2.71 -1.01 1.10
C THR A 102 2.47 0.47 0.88
N VAL A 103 1.29 0.94 1.28
CA VAL A 103 0.89 2.35 1.23
C VAL A 103 0.78 2.88 2.65
N VAL A 104 1.43 4.01 2.90
CA VAL A 104 1.38 4.75 4.17
C VAL A 104 0.77 6.13 3.92
N GLU A 105 -0.41 6.35 4.46
CA GLU A 105 -1.20 7.55 4.27
C GLU A 105 -0.72 8.73 5.13
N PRO A 106 -1.21 9.96 4.87
CA PRO A 106 -0.78 11.15 5.61
C PRO A 106 -1.02 11.03 7.12
N MET A 107 -0.14 11.64 7.90
CA MET A 107 -0.19 11.69 9.37
C MET A 107 -0.05 10.32 10.07
N ALA A 108 0.21 9.23 9.34
CA ALA A 108 0.57 7.97 9.97
C ALA A 108 1.95 8.07 10.65
N VAL A 109 2.08 7.44 11.82
CA VAL A 109 3.32 7.42 12.61
C VAL A 109 3.80 5.99 12.75
N ILE A 110 4.99 5.70 12.22
CA ILE A 110 5.65 4.39 12.31
C ILE A 110 6.91 4.54 13.16
N GLN A 111 6.89 3.97 14.37
CA GLN A 111 7.95 4.12 15.37
C GLN A 111 9.18 3.24 15.09
N PRO A 112 10.29 3.42 15.84
CA PRO A 112 11.51 2.60 15.68
C PRO A 112 11.27 1.09 15.85
N GLY A 113 11.96 0.29 15.01
CA GLY A 113 11.93 -1.17 15.08
C GLY A 113 10.63 -1.82 14.58
N VAL A 114 9.69 -1.04 14.05
CA VAL A 114 8.45 -1.58 13.45
C VAL A 114 8.79 -2.34 12.18
N GLN A 115 8.13 -3.49 11.99
CA GLN A 115 8.18 -4.27 10.77
C GLN A 115 6.79 -4.30 10.14
N VAL A 116 6.68 -3.83 8.91
CA VAL A 116 5.46 -3.88 8.10
C VAL A 116 5.73 -4.76 6.89
N GLY A 117 4.89 -5.76 6.69
CA GLY A 117 4.95 -6.68 5.55
C GLY A 117 4.60 -6.03 4.22
N LYS A 118 4.58 -6.84 3.16
CA LYS A 118 4.23 -6.40 1.80
C LYS A 118 2.72 -6.15 1.66
N GLY A 119 2.38 -5.22 0.77
CA GLY A 119 0.99 -4.96 0.39
C GLY A 119 0.08 -4.52 1.54
N CYS A 120 0.61 -3.90 2.58
CA CYS A 120 -0.18 -3.36 3.68
C CYS A 120 -0.76 -1.99 3.36
N LEU A 121 -1.89 -1.67 3.97
CA LEU A 121 -2.49 -0.34 3.95
C LEU A 121 -2.43 0.23 5.37
N VAL A 122 -1.60 1.25 5.57
CA VAL A 122 -1.45 1.97 6.84
C VAL A 122 -2.12 3.32 6.67
N CYS A 123 -3.38 3.40 7.11
CA CYS A 123 -4.24 4.53 6.83
C CYS A 123 -3.93 5.76 7.69
N ALA A 124 -4.61 6.87 7.38
CA ALA A 124 -4.34 8.16 7.98
C ALA A 124 -4.46 8.17 9.52
N ASN A 125 -3.57 8.91 10.17
CA ASN A 125 -3.49 9.03 11.64
C ASN A 125 -3.26 7.70 12.39
N THR A 126 -2.83 6.65 11.73
CA THR A 126 -2.48 5.38 12.37
C THR A 126 -1.16 5.51 13.13
N VAL A 127 -1.06 4.88 14.31
CA VAL A 127 0.19 4.80 15.06
C VAL A 127 0.63 3.35 15.19
N LEU A 128 1.74 3.01 14.55
CA LEU A 128 2.44 1.74 14.76
C LEU A 128 3.55 1.97 15.80
N LYS A 129 3.35 1.44 17.01
CA LYS A 129 4.27 1.66 18.13
C LYS A 129 5.50 0.76 18.02
N HIS A 130 6.58 1.17 18.68
CA HIS A 130 7.90 0.53 18.58
C HIS A 130 7.87 -1.00 18.65
N ASN A 131 8.67 -1.65 17.82
CA ASN A 131 8.86 -3.10 17.74
C ASN A 131 7.59 -3.92 17.45
N CYS A 132 6.47 -3.31 17.03
CA CYS A 132 5.33 -4.10 16.57
C CYS A 132 5.60 -4.69 15.18
N VAL A 133 4.90 -5.77 14.87
CA VAL A 133 4.95 -6.47 13.59
C VAL A 133 3.57 -6.44 12.95
N VAL A 134 3.49 -5.96 11.72
CA VAL A 134 2.30 -5.99 10.88
C VAL A 134 2.62 -6.91 9.71
N SER A 135 2.01 -8.10 9.67
CA SER A 135 2.26 -9.09 8.62
C SER A 135 1.71 -8.66 7.27
N ASP A 136 1.96 -9.45 6.21
CA ASP A 136 1.58 -9.15 4.83
C ASP A 136 0.08 -8.86 4.67
N GLY A 137 -0.25 -7.96 3.77
CA GLY A 137 -1.62 -7.68 3.36
C GLY A 137 -2.54 -7.08 4.43
N CYS A 138 -2.03 -6.66 5.57
CA CYS A 138 -2.87 -6.06 6.62
C CYS A 138 -3.48 -4.74 6.18
N TYR A 139 -4.64 -4.42 6.76
CA TYR A 139 -5.31 -3.14 6.61
C TYR A 139 -5.45 -2.49 7.99
N ILE A 140 -4.60 -1.53 8.29
CA ILE A 140 -4.60 -0.79 9.55
C ILE A 140 -5.36 0.50 9.33
N ASP A 141 -6.65 0.50 9.71
CA ASP A 141 -7.60 1.56 9.34
C ASP A 141 -7.37 2.85 10.16
N CYS A 142 -7.95 3.96 9.70
CA CYS A 142 -7.69 5.31 10.19
C CYS A 142 -7.82 5.45 11.73
N ASN A 143 -6.96 6.28 12.32
CA ASN A 143 -6.94 6.58 13.76
C ASN A 143 -6.73 5.36 14.66
N SER A 144 -6.25 4.24 14.15
CA SER A 144 -5.99 3.05 14.96
C SER A 144 -4.56 3.07 15.52
N THR A 145 -4.34 2.28 16.58
CA THR A 145 -3.03 2.14 17.19
C THR A 145 -2.68 0.66 17.34
N VAL A 146 -1.52 0.27 16.83
CA VAL A 146 -0.91 -1.03 17.12
C VAL A 146 0.08 -0.86 18.26
N MET A 147 -0.14 -1.57 19.37
CA MET A 147 0.65 -1.42 20.60
C MET A 147 2.07 -1.98 20.47
N PRO A 148 3.00 -1.59 21.35
CA PRO A 148 4.38 -2.07 21.31
C PRO A 148 4.46 -3.58 21.35
N GLU A 149 5.34 -4.16 20.50
CA GLU A 149 5.60 -5.61 20.43
C GLU A 149 4.37 -6.46 20.04
N ALA A 150 3.24 -5.84 19.69
CA ALA A 150 2.09 -6.55 19.17
C ALA A 150 2.37 -7.11 17.77
N THR A 151 1.78 -8.27 17.46
CA THR A 151 1.85 -8.88 16.12
C THR A 151 0.47 -8.92 15.49
N VAL A 152 0.31 -8.23 14.38
CA VAL A 152 -0.92 -8.27 13.56
C VAL A 152 -0.76 -9.37 12.52
N PRO A 153 -1.55 -10.44 12.55
CA PRO A 153 -1.47 -11.56 11.61
C PRO A 153 -1.79 -11.13 10.18
N GLU A 154 -1.30 -11.92 9.21
CA GLU A 154 -1.50 -11.70 7.77
C GLU A 154 -2.98 -11.47 7.42
N GLY A 155 -3.21 -10.50 6.54
CA GLY A 155 -4.53 -10.17 6.02
C GLY A 155 -5.51 -9.57 7.03
N THR A 156 -5.08 -9.32 8.27
CA THR A 156 -5.93 -8.76 9.32
C THR A 156 -6.32 -7.32 9.00
N ARG A 157 -7.60 -7.00 9.25
CA ARG A 157 -8.06 -5.61 9.33
C ARG A 157 -8.16 -5.16 10.78
N VAL A 158 -7.40 -4.15 11.14
CA VAL A 158 -7.56 -3.41 12.40
C VAL A 158 -8.53 -2.26 12.12
N ASN A 159 -9.68 -2.27 12.80
CA ASN A 159 -10.74 -1.30 12.53
C ASN A 159 -10.35 0.12 12.91
N SER A 160 -10.97 1.10 12.27
CA SER A 160 -10.76 2.52 12.60
C SER A 160 -11.07 2.83 14.06
N ASN A 161 -10.34 3.79 14.64
CA ASN A 161 -10.46 4.23 16.03
C ASN A 161 -10.27 3.11 17.07
N SER A 162 -9.51 2.07 16.73
CA SER A 162 -9.29 0.92 17.65
C SER A 162 -7.84 0.78 18.08
N VAL A 163 -7.63 0.01 19.15
CA VAL A 163 -6.30 -0.32 19.66
C VAL A 163 -6.08 -1.82 19.53
N TYR A 164 -5.01 -2.20 18.84
CA TYR A 164 -4.58 -3.59 18.67
C TYR A 164 -3.41 -3.90 19.60
N PHE A 165 -3.54 -4.94 20.44
CA PHE A 165 -2.58 -5.24 21.52
C PHE A 165 -2.22 -6.71 21.68
N PHE A 166 -2.59 -7.59 20.74
CA PHE A 166 -2.27 -9.01 20.85
C PHE A 166 -0.79 -9.26 20.57
N ARG A 167 -0.14 -10.04 21.46
CA ARG A 167 1.23 -10.55 21.31
C ARG A 167 1.16 -12.04 21.04
N ASN A 168 1.98 -12.54 20.13
CA ASN A 168 2.17 -14.00 19.92
C ASN A 168 3.02 -14.58 21.03
#